data_f30c6f1519496f6f4ecdabf7b9334a1e
#
_entry.id   f30c6f1519496f6f4ecdabf7b9334a1e
#
_cell.length_a   1.000
_cell.length_b   1.000
_cell.length_c   1.000
_cell.angle_alpha   90.00
_cell.angle_beta   90.00
_cell.angle_gamma   90.00
#
_symmetry.space_group_name_H-M   'P 1'
#
loop_
_entity.id
_entity.type
_entity.pdbx_description
1 polymer ?
#
loop_
_entity_poly.entity_id
_entity_poly.type
_entity_poly.pdbx_seq_one_letter_code
_entity_poly.pdbx_strand_id
1 'polypeptide(L)'
;MEQKNTADFVKSLSPSLKDELTSPSDYHLIDDVSPTVALSPLSTEQISESLSKASEYDLKVCPIGGATRLAIGNKPTQYDVALTLNKLDKVIDCKPSDLSITVQAGITLGKLQKQLQKNNQFLPISAPLAQRSTIGGILAIG
;
A
#
# COMPACT_ATOMS: atom_id res chain seq x y z
N MET A 1 -24.02 -12.93 5.31
CA MET A 1 -24.01 -12.40 3.92
C MET A 1 -22.63 -11.94 3.47
N GLU A 2 -21.75 -11.49 4.39
CA GLU A 2 -20.43 -10.87 4.07
C GLU A 2 -19.39 -11.83 3.47
N GLN A 3 -19.28 -13.08 3.92
CA GLN A 3 -18.29 -14.03 3.38
C GLN A 3 -18.53 -14.42 1.92
N LYS A 4 -19.75 -14.32 1.42
CA LYS A 4 -20.09 -14.68 0.04
C LYS A 4 -19.56 -13.67 -0.99
N ASN A 5 -19.55 -12.39 -0.64
CA ASN A 5 -19.04 -11.32 -1.51
C ASN A 5 -17.52 -11.38 -1.69
N THR A 6 -16.77 -11.65 -0.63
CA THR A 6 -15.29 -11.75 -0.70
C THR A 6 -14.81 -12.98 -1.48
N ALA A 7 -15.51 -14.12 -1.37
CA ALA A 7 -15.17 -15.31 -2.13
C ALA A 7 -15.39 -15.12 -3.64
N ASP A 8 -16.46 -14.46 -4.02
CA ASP A 8 -16.77 -14.18 -5.43
C ASP A 8 -15.85 -13.08 -6.00
N PHE A 9 -15.50 -12.09 -5.18
CA PHE A 9 -14.45 -11.12 -5.50
C PHE A 9 -13.13 -11.83 -5.85
N VAL A 10 -12.63 -12.73 -5.00
CA VAL A 10 -11.40 -13.48 -5.24
C VAL A 10 -11.48 -14.30 -6.53
N LYS A 11 -12.63 -14.94 -6.81
CA LYS A 11 -12.83 -15.69 -8.06
C LYS A 11 -12.76 -14.79 -9.30
N SER A 12 -13.25 -13.55 -9.19
CA SER A 12 -13.33 -12.58 -10.29
C SER A 12 -11.99 -11.95 -10.67
N LEU A 13 -10.97 -12.05 -9.80
CA LEU A 13 -9.65 -11.51 -10.07
C LEU A 13 -8.96 -12.24 -11.21
N SER A 14 -8.11 -11.52 -11.97
CA SER A 14 -7.25 -12.13 -12.99
C SER A 14 -6.27 -13.14 -12.38
N PRO A 15 -5.77 -14.11 -13.15
CA PRO A 15 -4.78 -15.07 -12.65
C PRO A 15 -3.55 -14.39 -12.04
N SER A 16 -3.01 -13.37 -12.71
CA SER A 16 -1.83 -12.62 -12.25
C SER A 16 -2.07 -11.88 -10.92
N LEU A 17 -3.30 -11.44 -10.65
CA LEU A 17 -3.65 -10.78 -9.39
C LEU A 17 -3.95 -11.81 -8.29
N LYS A 18 -4.45 -12.99 -8.65
CA LYS A 18 -4.60 -14.11 -7.70
C LYS A 18 -3.27 -14.58 -7.13
N ASP A 19 -2.20 -14.53 -7.92
CA ASP A 19 -0.84 -14.86 -7.45
C ASP A 19 -0.32 -13.88 -6.40
N GLU A 20 -0.92 -12.68 -6.31
CA GLU A 20 -0.60 -11.64 -5.33
C GLU A 20 -1.50 -11.66 -4.08
N LEU A 21 -2.37 -12.66 -3.95
CA LEU A 21 -3.13 -12.92 -2.72
C LEU A 21 -2.19 -13.38 -1.60
N THR A 22 -2.39 -12.81 -0.42
CA THR A 22 -1.68 -13.21 0.79
C THR A 22 -2.69 -13.45 1.91
N SER A 23 -2.31 -14.28 2.88
CA SER A 23 -3.14 -14.44 4.08
C SER A 23 -3.07 -13.17 4.92
N PRO A 24 -4.21 -12.69 5.44
CA PRO A 24 -4.20 -11.65 6.47
C PRO A 24 -3.31 -12.02 7.65
N SER A 25 -2.62 -11.04 8.22
CA SER A 25 -1.70 -11.20 9.34
C SER A 25 -1.75 -9.96 10.24
N ASP A 26 -1.01 -9.96 11.32
CA ASP A 26 -0.89 -8.82 12.24
C ASP A 26 -0.47 -7.52 11.54
N TYR A 27 0.24 -7.64 10.41
CA TYR A 27 0.60 -6.50 9.55
C TYR A 27 -0.62 -5.74 9.01
N HIS A 28 -1.76 -6.41 8.90
CA HIS A 28 -3.00 -5.86 8.35
C HIS A 28 -4.02 -5.50 9.44
N LEU A 29 -3.68 -5.66 10.73
CA LEU A 29 -4.59 -5.32 11.83
C LEU A 29 -4.72 -3.81 12.00
N ILE A 30 -5.96 -3.34 12.10
CA ILE A 30 -6.29 -1.97 12.49
C ILE A 30 -7.15 -2.06 13.77
N ASP A 31 -6.55 -1.81 14.93
CA ASP A 31 -7.22 -1.90 16.23
C ASP A 31 -8.05 -3.19 16.39
N ASP A 32 -7.42 -4.35 16.20
CA ASP A 32 -8.03 -5.68 16.27
C ASP A 32 -9.01 -6.03 15.13
N VAL A 33 -9.24 -5.15 14.16
CA VAL A 33 -10.02 -5.45 12.97
C VAL A 33 -9.11 -6.02 11.88
N SER A 34 -9.38 -7.27 11.48
CA SER A 34 -8.64 -7.96 10.42
C SER A 34 -9.43 -7.94 9.11
N PRO A 35 -8.78 -7.80 7.94
CA PRO A 35 -9.44 -7.98 6.66
C PRO A 35 -9.74 -9.45 6.39
N THR A 36 -10.65 -9.70 5.44
CA THR A 36 -10.90 -11.05 4.95
C THR A 36 -9.88 -11.47 3.89
N VAL A 37 -9.39 -10.50 3.10
CA VAL A 37 -8.46 -10.70 1.99
C VAL A 37 -7.31 -9.71 2.09
N ALA A 38 -6.11 -10.14 1.75
CA ALA A 38 -4.96 -9.26 1.55
C ALA A 38 -4.39 -9.44 0.14
N LEU A 39 -4.09 -8.34 -0.53
CA LEU A 39 -3.50 -8.25 -1.86
C LEU A 39 -2.24 -7.41 -1.83
N SER A 40 -1.23 -7.82 -2.59
CA SER A 40 0.05 -7.10 -2.71
C SER A 40 0.40 -6.85 -4.18
N PRO A 41 -0.34 -5.97 -4.89
CA PRO A 41 -0.19 -5.76 -6.32
C PRO A 41 1.21 -5.28 -6.69
N LEU A 42 1.67 -5.68 -7.90
CA LEU A 42 2.97 -5.37 -8.48
C LEU A 42 2.92 -4.20 -9.47
N SER A 43 1.73 -3.79 -9.89
CA SER A 43 1.55 -2.73 -10.90
C SER A 43 0.31 -1.87 -10.63
N THR A 44 0.26 -0.72 -11.31
CA THR A 44 -0.88 0.20 -11.27
C THR A 44 -2.14 -0.43 -11.86
N GLU A 45 -1.99 -1.27 -12.88
CA GLU A 45 -3.07 -2.00 -13.53
C GLU A 45 -3.71 -3.00 -12.55
N GLN A 46 -2.89 -3.71 -11.78
CA GLN A 46 -3.37 -4.62 -10.73
C GLN A 46 -4.08 -3.88 -9.60
N ILE A 47 -3.62 -2.66 -9.23
CA ILE A 47 -4.35 -1.80 -8.29
C ILE A 47 -5.71 -1.42 -8.87
N SER A 48 -5.74 -0.96 -10.12
CA SER A 48 -6.98 -0.56 -10.81
C SER A 48 -7.98 -1.71 -10.86
N GLU A 49 -7.53 -2.91 -11.23
CA GLU A 49 -8.36 -4.11 -11.21
C GLU A 49 -8.89 -4.41 -9.81
N SER A 50 -8.02 -4.39 -8.79
CA SER A 50 -8.39 -4.64 -7.40
C SER A 50 -9.50 -3.71 -6.92
N LEU A 51 -9.36 -2.41 -7.20
CA LEU A 51 -10.33 -1.39 -6.78
C LEU A 51 -11.65 -1.49 -7.56
N SER A 52 -11.58 -1.71 -8.88
CA SER A 52 -12.77 -1.91 -9.71
C SER A 52 -13.58 -3.11 -9.24
N LYS A 53 -12.91 -4.26 -9.03
CA LYS A 53 -13.56 -5.46 -8.53
C LYS A 53 -14.09 -5.30 -7.11
N ALA A 54 -13.33 -4.68 -6.21
CA ALA A 54 -13.82 -4.42 -4.86
C ALA A 54 -15.08 -3.54 -4.86
N SER A 55 -15.16 -2.55 -5.76
CA SER A 55 -16.35 -1.72 -5.96
C SER A 55 -17.54 -2.51 -6.50
N GLU A 56 -17.33 -3.44 -7.46
CA GLU A 56 -18.40 -4.31 -7.99
C GLU A 56 -19.05 -5.17 -6.89
N TYR A 57 -18.28 -5.58 -5.88
CA TYR A 57 -18.74 -6.43 -4.78
C TYR A 57 -19.04 -5.66 -3.50
N ASP A 58 -19.06 -4.32 -3.55
CA ASP A 58 -19.31 -3.42 -2.38
C ASP A 58 -18.37 -3.71 -1.19
N LEU A 59 -17.08 -3.98 -1.49
CA LEU A 59 -16.06 -4.29 -0.48
C LEU A 59 -15.32 -3.03 -0.03
N LYS A 60 -15.06 -2.94 1.27
CA LYS A 60 -14.28 -1.87 1.88
C LYS A 60 -12.79 -2.18 1.77
N VAL A 61 -12.06 -1.31 1.09
CA VAL A 61 -10.62 -1.46 0.86
C VAL A 61 -9.84 -0.50 1.74
N CYS A 62 -8.79 -1.02 2.38
CA CYS A 62 -7.81 -0.20 3.08
C CYS A 62 -6.44 -0.31 2.38
N PRO A 63 -5.91 0.79 1.79
CA PRO A 63 -4.54 0.80 1.28
C PRO A 63 -3.56 0.83 2.46
N ILE A 64 -2.54 -0.04 2.41
CA ILE A 64 -1.52 -0.18 3.44
C ILE A 64 -0.13 0.04 2.84
N GLY A 65 0.63 0.97 3.41
CA GLY A 65 2.05 1.15 3.12
C GLY A 65 2.91 0.30 4.06
N GLY A 66 3.76 0.95 4.87
CA GLY A 66 4.64 0.28 5.85
C GLY A 66 3.97 -0.19 7.15
N ALA A 67 2.66 -0.06 7.28
CA ALA A 67 1.89 -0.38 8.50
C ALA A 67 2.43 0.28 9.79
N THR A 68 3.06 1.45 9.67
CA THR A 68 3.71 2.12 10.81
C THR A 68 2.76 3.00 11.63
N ARG A 69 1.59 3.32 11.07
CA ARG A 69 0.63 4.27 11.64
C ARG A 69 -0.82 3.85 11.42
N LEU A 70 -1.12 2.55 11.34
CA LEU A 70 -2.49 2.05 11.13
C LEU A 70 -3.44 2.39 12.29
N ALA A 71 -2.91 2.51 13.50
CA ALA A 71 -3.70 2.87 14.70
C ALA A 71 -3.93 4.38 14.86
N ILE A 72 -3.51 5.23 13.88
CA ILE A 72 -3.80 6.66 13.92
C ILE A 72 -5.12 6.92 13.19
N GLY A 73 -6.10 7.46 13.92
CA GLY A 73 -7.42 7.76 13.41
C GLY A 73 -8.52 6.98 14.12
N ASN A 74 -9.69 6.95 13.53
CA ASN A 74 -10.81 6.22 14.11
C ASN A 74 -10.72 4.72 13.77
N LYS A 75 -11.00 3.87 14.74
CA LYS A 75 -11.12 2.43 14.55
C LYS A 75 -12.19 2.13 13.49
N PRO A 76 -11.89 1.40 12.42
CA PRO A 76 -12.90 0.97 11.47
C PRO A 76 -13.84 -0.03 12.14
N THR A 77 -15.11 0.01 11.79
CA THR A 77 -16.07 -1.04 12.23
C THR A 77 -15.79 -2.34 11.52
N GLN A 78 -15.29 -2.25 10.27
CA GLN A 78 -15.01 -3.37 9.38
C GLN A 78 -14.21 -2.88 8.18
N TYR A 79 -13.32 -3.71 7.64
CA TYR A 79 -12.82 -3.59 6.27
C TYR A 79 -12.54 -4.98 5.70
N ASP A 80 -12.65 -5.13 4.38
CA ASP A 80 -12.73 -6.45 3.73
C ASP A 80 -11.42 -6.81 3.03
N VAL A 81 -10.77 -5.81 2.41
CA VAL A 81 -9.57 -6.01 1.60
C VAL A 81 -8.44 -5.10 2.08
N ALA A 82 -7.32 -5.70 2.48
CA ALA A 82 -6.05 -5.00 2.67
C ALA A 82 -5.33 -4.92 1.32
N LEU A 83 -5.05 -3.70 0.85
CA LEU A 83 -4.31 -3.47 -0.38
C LEU A 83 -2.90 -2.98 -0.05
N THR A 84 -1.93 -3.91 0.04
CA THR A 84 -0.56 -3.62 0.46
C THR A 84 0.27 -3.11 -0.71
N LEU A 85 0.78 -1.87 -0.62
CA LEU A 85 1.47 -1.19 -1.71
C LEU A 85 3.00 -1.25 -1.63
N ASN A 86 3.56 -1.99 -0.70
CA ASN A 86 5.01 -2.04 -0.43
C ASN A 86 5.86 -2.63 -1.56
N LYS A 87 5.27 -3.40 -2.48
CA LYS A 87 5.94 -3.93 -3.68
C LYS A 87 6.08 -2.89 -4.81
N LEU A 88 5.34 -1.78 -4.73
CA LEU A 88 5.43 -0.64 -5.64
C LEU A 88 6.45 0.36 -5.10
N ASP A 89 7.72 0.01 -5.15
CA ASP A 89 8.81 0.70 -4.45
C ASP A 89 9.94 1.22 -5.37
N LYS A 90 9.62 1.45 -6.65
CA LYS A 90 10.58 1.88 -7.66
C LYS A 90 10.71 3.41 -7.73
N VAL A 91 11.90 3.86 -8.09
CA VAL A 91 12.12 5.20 -8.62
C VAL A 91 11.76 5.18 -10.10
N ILE A 92 10.83 6.03 -10.51
CA ILE A 92 10.33 6.12 -11.90
C ILE A 92 11.19 7.07 -12.71
N ASP A 93 11.49 8.27 -12.15
CA ASP A 93 12.33 9.28 -12.77
C ASP A 93 13.10 10.04 -11.68
N CYS A 94 14.32 10.47 -12.01
CA CYS A 94 15.14 11.25 -11.10
C CYS A 94 15.93 12.29 -11.92
N LYS A 95 15.71 13.56 -11.63
CA LYS A 95 16.38 14.70 -12.25
C LYS A 95 17.12 15.51 -11.18
N PRO A 96 18.37 15.14 -10.85
CA PRO A 96 19.12 15.81 -9.77
C PRO A 96 19.31 17.30 -9.98
N SER A 97 19.49 17.75 -11.24
CA SER A 97 19.63 19.18 -11.59
C SER A 97 18.38 20.00 -11.23
N ASP A 98 17.21 19.37 -11.35
CA ASP A 98 15.91 20.03 -11.12
C ASP A 98 15.40 19.77 -9.69
N LEU A 99 16.19 19.08 -8.86
CA LEU A 99 15.82 18.66 -7.50
C LEU A 99 14.47 17.90 -7.47
N SER A 100 14.17 17.15 -8.54
CA SER A 100 12.90 16.43 -8.67
C SER A 100 13.12 14.92 -8.76
N ILE A 101 12.20 14.17 -8.14
CA ILE A 101 12.18 12.71 -8.19
C ILE A 101 10.74 12.21 -8.20
N THR A 102 10.45 11.27 -9.10
CA THR A 102 9.15 10.59 -9.18
C THR A 102 9.34 9.15 -8.70
N VAL A 103 8.53 8.75 -7.74
CA VAL A 103 8.63 7.42 -7.12
C VAL A 103 7.27 6.76 -6.98
N GLN A 104 7.27 5.44 -6.87
CA GLN A 104 6.08 4.69 -6.48
C GLN A 104 5.79 4.86 -4.98
N ALA A 105 4.52 4.82 -4.60
CA ALA A 105 4.04 5.14 -3.25
C ALA A 105 4.56 4.19 -2.15
N GLY A 106 4.90 2.95 -2.51
CA GLY A 106 5.41 1.92 -1.61
C GLY A 106 6.90 2.03 -1.27
N ILE A 107 7.65 2.93 -1.91
CA ILE A 107 9.06 3.14 -1.56
C ILE A 107 9.18 3.66 -0.13
N THR A 108 10.09 3.09 0.66
CA THR A 108 10.30 3.60 2.02
C THR A 108 11.13 4.88 2.02
N LEU A 109 10.93 5.72 3.03
CA LEU A 109 11.74 6.94 3.21
C LEU A 109 13.24 6.60 3.27
N GLY A 110 13.61 5.53 3.99
CA GLY A 110 15.00 5.11 4.09
C GLY A 110 15.61 4.68 2.75
N LYS A 111 14.85 3.96 1.90
CA LYS A 111 15.29 3.59 0.54
C LYS A 111 15.45 4.82 -0.35
N LEU A 112 14.50 5.75 -0.28
CA LEU A 112 14.55 7.00 -1.04
C LEU A 112 15.73 7.87 -0.62
N GLN A 113 15.98 8.05 0.67
CA GLN A 113 17.11 8.83 1.18
C GLN A 113 18.45 8.25 0.68
N LYS A 114 18.63 6.92 0.72
CA LYS A 114 19.83 6.27 0.17
C LYS A 114 20.02 6.52 -1.33
N GLN A 115 18.93 6.62 -2.09
CA GLN A 115 18.99 6.94 -3.51
C GLN A 115 19.42 8.39 -3.74
N LEU A 116 18.85 9.34 -2.99
CA LEU A 116 19.16 10.77 -3.09
C LEU A 116 20.60 11.08 -2.65
N GLN A 117 21.13 10.39 -1.65
CA GLN A 117 22.52 10.53 -1.17
C GLN A 117 23.56 10.30 -2.27
N LYS A 118 23.25 9.49 -3.30
CA LYS A 118 24.17 9.27 -4.45
C LYS A 118 24.44 10.57 -5.23
N ASN A 119 23.55 11.54 -5.13
CA ASN A 119 23.66 12.86 -5.75
C ASN A 119 23.91 13.98 -4.72
N ASN A 120 24.36 13.62 -3.51
CA ASN A 120 24.51 14.57 -2.39
C ASN A 120 23.22 15.36 -2.06
N GLN A 121 22.08 14.72 -2.24
CA GLN A 121 20.76 15.29 -1.99
C GLN A 121 20.04 14.54 -0.87
N PHE A 122 19.03 15.17 -0.30
CA PHE A 122 18.14 14.53 0.67
C PHE A 122 16.73 15.12 0.59
N LEU A 123 15.74 14.33 1.00
CA LEU A 123 14.36 14.80 1.15
C LEU A 123 14.17 15.30 2.59
N PRO A 124 13.84 16.59 2.83
CA PRO A 124 13.75 17.18 4.16
C PRO A 124 12.44 16.78 4.88
N ILE A 125 12.17 15.48 4.93
CA ILE A 125 11.01 14.90 5.63
C ILE A 125 11.53 13.95 6.70
N SER A 126 10.94 14.03 7.90
CA SER A 126 11.19 13.10 8.99
C SER A 126 9.97 12.25 9.25
N ALA A 127 10.18 10.95 9.40
CA ALA A 127 9.13 10.02 9.79
C ALA A 127 9.68 8.96 10.74
N PRO A 128 8.93 8.58 11.78
CA PRO A 128 9.29 7.44 12.62
C PRO A 128 9.45 6.18 11.76
N LEU A 129 10.37 5.30 12.14
CA LEU A 129 10.61 4.04 11.43
C LEU A 129 10.86 4.23 9.92
N ALA A 130 11.74 5.16 9.53
CA ALA A 130 12.02 5.52 8.14
C ALA A 130 12.31 4.32 7.21
N GLN A 131 12.83 3.21 7.75
CA GLN A 131 13.09 1.97 6.99
C GLN A 131 11.80 1.20 6.66
N ARG A 132 10.67 1.53 7.30
CA ARG A 132 9.36 0.91 7.08
C ARG A 132 8.34 1.91 6.55
N SER A 133 8.40 3.18 6.96
CA SER A 133 7.46 4.21 6.53
C SER A 133 7.59 4.47 5.04
N THR A 134 6.52 4.22 4.29
CA THR A 134 6.46 4.45 2.84
C THR A 134 6.11 5.90 2.53
N ILE A 135 6.57 6.40 1.39
CA ILE A 135 6.28 7.77 0.94
C ILE A 135 4.77 7.99 0.82
N GLY A 136 4.02 7.05 0.25
CA GLY A 136 2.55 7.15 0.18
C GLY A 136 1.91 7.23 1.56
N GLY A 137 2.36 6.43 2.52
CA GLY A 137 1.85 6.46 3.89
C GLY A 137 2.20 7.77 4.63
N ILE A 138 3.38 8.34 4.39
CA ILE A 138 3.79 9.63 4.95
C ILE A 138 2.88 10.74 4.43
N LEU A 139 2.67 10.80 3.11
CA LEU A 139 1.83 11.84 2.48
C LEU A 139 0.34 11.71 2.85
N ALA A 140 -0.14 10.50 3.11
CA ALA A 140 -1.54 10.28 3.49
C ALA A 140 -1.87 10.79 4.90
N ILE A 141 -0.88 10.97 5.76
CA ILE A 141 -1.07 11.42 7.16
C ILE A 141 -0.78 12.92 7.31
N GLY A 142 0.03 13.50 6.42
CA GLY A 142 0.46 14.90 6.44
C GLY A 142 1.76 15.09 7.19
#